data_3e66f9d5dda13182d135603a46df7568
#
_entry.id   3e66f9d5dda13182d135603a46df7568
#
_cell.length_a   1.000
_cell.length_b   1.000
_cell.length_c   1.000
_cell.angle_alpha   90.00
_cell.angle_beta   90.00
_cell.angle_gamma   90.00
#
_symmetry.space_group_name_H-M   'P 1'
#
loop_
_entity.id
_entity.type
_entity.pdbx_description
1 polymer ?
#
loop_
_entity_poly.entity_id
_entity_poly.type
_entity_poly.pdbx_seq_one_letter_code
_entity_poly.pdbx_strand_id
1 'polypeptide(L)'
;MYDYDKTIKKLKLEELDEVEKLKRVIKCSSDCYDTLIRFYNYYLTLIEKNDDLDDFDDDIKSIKNSKVKTTKGYLDLIKKIINTTNEIANETIELNSKLHKKEKVIRKNKNNLLKTLFVGSLFGSKKVKKKVNKSKTEFHEEEELEEDDFHYEDPD
;
A
#
# COMPACT_ATOMS: atom_id res chain seq x y z
N MET A 1 -11.88 6.17 3.46
CA MET A 1 -10.88 6.29 4.54
C MET A 1 -11.49 5.98 5.87
N TYR A 2 -10.68 5.67 6.84
CA TYR A 2 -11.15 5.40 8.19
C TYR A 2 -11.53 6.70 8.87
N ASP A 3 -12.61 6.64 9.64
CA ASP A 3 -13.14 7.80 10.33
C ASP A 3 -13.12 7.54 11.84
N TYR A 4 -12.36 8.35 12.56
CA TYR A 4 -12.22 8.20 14.00
C TYR A 4 -13.57 8.29 14.71
N ASP A 5 -14.35 9.31 14.38
CA ASP A 5 -15.62 9.55 15.07
C ASP A 5 -16.59 8.38 14.88
N LYS A 6 -16.67 7.85 13.67
CA LYS A 6 -17.51 6.70 13.40
C LYS A 6 -17.01 5.46 14.13
N THR A 7 -15.70 5.28 14.18
CA THR A 7 -15.10 4.15 14.87
C THR A 7 -15.44 4.18 16.35
N ILE A 8 -15.27 5.36 16.98
CA ILE A 8 -15.52 5.50 18.40
C ILE A 8 -17.01 5.38 18.71
N LYS A 9 -17.87 5.91 17.85
CA LYS A 9 -19.30 5.83 18.05
C LYS A 9 -19.79 4.37 18.13
N LYS A 10 -19.19 3.50 17.35
CA LYS A 10 -19.55 2.09 17.37
C LYS A 10 -19.25 1.41 18.70
N LEU A 11 -18.36 1.96 19.48
CA LEU A 11 -17.99 1.38 20.78
C LEU A 11 -19.05 1.64 21.85
N LYS A 12 -19.92 2.64 21.67
CA LYS A 12 -20.98 2.98 22.60
C LYS A 12 -20.48 3.15 24.03
N LEU A 13 -19.41 3.91 24.17
CA LEU A 13 -18.72 4.05 25.44
C LEU A 13 -19.57 4.68 26.54
N GLU A 14 -20.46 5.59 26.19
CA GLU A 14 -21.26 6.30 27.18
C GLU A 14 -22.22 5.40 27.95
N GLU A 15 -22.47 4.20 27.47
CA GLU A 15 -23.35 3.24 28.13
C GLU A 15 -22.59 2.26 29.04
N LEU A 16 -21.31 2.45 29.19
CA LEU A 16 -20.45 1.49 29.86
C LEU A 16 -19.82 2.07 31.12
N ASP A 17 -19.51 1.19 32.09
CA ASP A 17 -18.71 1.62 33.23
C ASP A 17 -17.23 1.77 32.81
N GLU A 18 -16.42 2.26 33.73
CA GLU A 18 -15.02 2.59 33.40
C GLU A 18 -14.21 1.38 33.00
N VAL A 19 -14.45 0.24 33.60
CA VAL A 19 -13.73 -0.97 33.30
C VAL A 19 -14.05 -1.45 31.88
N GLU A 20 -15.34 -1.45 31.52
CA GLU A 20 -15.76 -1.88 30.20
C GLU A 20 -15.32 -0.89 29.12
N LYS A 21 -15.36 0.42 29.43
CA LYS A 21 -14.81 1.42 28.50
C LYS A 21 -13.36 1.12 28.18
N LEU A 22 -12.57 0.89 29.22
CA LEU A 22 -11.14 0.63 29.03
C LEU A 22 -10.92 -0.62 28.18
N LYS A 23 -11.65 -1.70 28.48
CA LYS A 23 -11.54 -2.92 27.70
C LYS A 23 -11.85 -2.69 26.23
N ARG A 24 -12.88 -1.94 25.94
CA ARG A 24 -13.29 -1.69 24.53
C ARG A 24 -12.29 -0.83 23.80
N VAL A 25 -11.74 0.20 24.44
CA VAL A 25 -10.74 1.03 23.75
C VAL A 25 -9.43 0.28 23.56
N ILE A 26 -9.08 -0.60 24.50
CA ILE A 26 -7.88 -1.44 24.32
C ILE A 26 -8.05 -2.32 23.10
N LYS A 27 -9.20 -3.01 22.99
CA LYS A 27 -9.45 -3.87 21.86
C LYS A 27 -9.50 -3.09 20.55
N CYS A 28 -10.16 -1.94 20.56
CA CYS A 28 -10.25 -1.10 19.38
C CYS A 28 -8.87 -0.62 18.94
N SER A 29 -8.06 -0.23 19.90
CA SER A 29 -6.68 0.20 19.62
C SER A 29 -5.88 -0.92 18.97
N SER A 30 -6.01 -2.13 19.49
CA SER A 30 -5.31 -3.30 18.94
C SER A 30 -5.77 -3.59 17.51
N ASP A 31 -7.09 -3.56 17.28
CA ASP A 31 -7.63 -3.82 15.95
C ASP A 31 -7.18 -2.76 14.94
N CYS A 32 -7.18 -1.50 15.37
CA CYS A 32 -6.74 -0.40 14.51
C CYS A 32 -5.24 -0.51 14.22
N TYR A 33 -4.46 -0.92 15.21
CA TYR A 33 -3.03 -1.10 15.03
C TYR A 33 -2.75 -2.23 14.00
N ASP A 34 -3.48 -3.33 14.09
CA ASP A 34 -3.32 -4.42 13.14
C ASP A 34 -3.58 -3.95 11.71
N THR A 35 -4.61 -3.11 11.53
CA THR A 35 -4.94 -2.53 10.24
C THR A 35 -3.80 -1.61 9.77
N LEU A 36 -3.31 -0.77 10.67
CA LEU A 36 -2.19 0.12 10.38
C LEU A 36 -0.98 -0.66 9.86
N ILE A 37 -0.63 -1.74 10.54
CA ILE A 37 0.55 -2.52 10.17
C ILE A 37 0.37 -3.19 8.81
N ARG A 38 -0.84 -3.63 8.49
CA ARG A 38 -1.10 -4.20 7.16
C ARG A 38 -0.90 -3.17 6.07
N PHE A 39 -1.40 -1.95 6.26
CA PHE A 39 -1.19 -0.87 5.29
C PHE A 39 0.29 -0.51 5.19
N TYR A 40 0.95 -0.43 6.34
CA TYR A 40 2.36 -0.07 6.38
C TYR A 40 3.22 -1.10 5.65
N ASN A 41 2.96 -2.39 5.86
CA ASN A 41 3.72 -3.44 5.19
C ASN A 41 3.55 -3.36 3.67
N TYR A 42 2.33 -3.09 3.20
CA TYR A 42 2.11 -2.93 1.78
C TYR A 42 2.82 -1.68 1.25
N TYR A 43 2.75 -0.58 2.01
CA TYR A 43 3.47 0.64 1.68
C TYR A 43 4.97 0.38 1.53
N LEU A 44 5.55 -0.40 2.44
CA LEU A 44 6.97 -0.72 2.39
C LEU A 44 7.34 -1.44 1.10
N THR A 45 6.49 -2.34 0.63
CA THR A 45 6.77 -3.02 -0.64
C THR A 45 6.76 -2.03 -1.81
N LEU A 46 5.88 -1.05 -1.75
CA LEU A 46 5.79 -0.06 -2.81
C LEU A 46 6.95 0.91 -2.82
N ILE A 47 7.42 1.36 -1.65
CA ILE A 47 8.57 2.27 -1.62
C ILE A 47 9.83 1.57 -2.08
N GLU A 48 9.95 0.29 -1.82
CA GLU A 48 11.07 -0.49 -2.32
C GLU A 48 11.07 -0.53 -3.84
N LYS A 49 9.90 -0.78 -4.43
CA LYS A 49 9.77 -0.81 -5.89
C LYS A 49 10.01 0.54 -6.54
N ASN A 50 9.70 1.62 -5.83
CA ASN A 50 9.88 2.97 -6.35
C ASN A 50 11.23 3.58 -5.98
N ASP A 51 12.01 2.88 -5.17
CA ASP A 51 13.28 3.37 -4.65
C ASP A 51 13.04 4.66 -3.85
N ASP A 52 11.98 4.68 -3.07
CA ASP A 52 11.61 5.80 -2.21
C ASP A 52 11.97 5.54 -0.76
N LEU A 53 11.92 6.58 0.05
CA LEU A 53 12.22 6.49 1.47
C LEU A 53 10.95 6.26 2.29
N ASP A 54 11.12 5.62 3.45
CA ASP A 54 10.03 5.38 4.36
C ASP A 54 9.78 6.63 5.20
N ASP A 55 8.64 7.28 4.98
CA ASP A 55 8.28 8.51 5.67
C ASP A 55 7.52 8.26 6.97
N PHE A 56 7.19 7.01 7.27
CA PHE A 56 6.33 6.71 8.42
C PHE A 56 7.01 5.90 9.53
N ASP A 57 8.28 5.61 9.38
CA ASP A 57 9.00 4.78 10.35
C ASP A 57 8.92 5.34 11.78
N ASP A 58 9.12 6.65 11.92
CA ASP A 58 9.09 7.29 13.23
C ASP A 58 7.69 7.24 13.83
N ASP A 59 6.66 7.46 13.00
CA ASP A 59 5.28 7.42 13.46
C ASP A 59 4.91 6.02 13.92
N ILE A 60 5.31 5.00 13.17
CA ILE A 60 5.03 3.62 13.52
C ILE A 60 5.73 3.26 14.84
N LYS A 61 6.99 3.65 14.99
CA LYS A 61 7.74 3.40 16.22
C LYS A 61 7.11 4.11 17.41
N SER A 62 6.68 5.33 17.21
CA SER A 62 6.03 6.12 18.27
C SER A 62 4.74 5.43 18.73
N ILE A 63 3.94 4.96 17.80
CA ILE A 63 2.70 4.24 18.13
C ILE A 63 3.02 2.93 18.84
N LYS A 64 3.94 2.17 18.30
CA LYS A 64 4.31 0.86 18.85
C LYS A 64 4.83 0.97 20.28
N ASN A 65 5.57 2.04 20.57
CA ASN A 65 6.18 2.24 21.87
C ASN A 65 5.33 3.05 22.84
N SER A 66 4.10 3.37 22.47
CA SER A 66 3.19 4.12 23.32
C SER A 66 2.88 3.33 24.58
N LYS A 67 2.92 4.02 25.73
CA LYS A 67 2.59 3.41 27.02
C LYS A 67 1.37 4.11 27.58
N VAL A 68 0.22 3.56 27.28
CA VAL A 68 -1.05 4.16 27.62
C VAL A 68 -1.76 3.29 28.64
N LYS A 69 -2.40 3.94 29.62
CA LYS A 69 -3.08 3.23 30.71
C LYS A 69 -4.53 3.66 30.93
N THR A 70 -4.92 4.77 30.34
CA THR A 70 -6.25 5.34 30.59
C THR A 70 -7.10 5.26 29.34
N THR A 71 -8.43 5.31 29.54
CA THR A 71 -9.39 5.35 28.44
C THR A 71 -9.08 6.51 27.51
N LYS A 72 -8.85 7.70 28.08
CA LYS A 72 -8.57 8.89 27.27
C LYS A 72 -7.27 8.69 26.48
N GLY A 73 -6.25 8.12 27.11
CA GLY A 73 -4.99 7.85 26.43
C GLY A 73 -5.18 6.92 25.25
N TYR A 74 -5.99 5.88 25.41
CA TYR A 74 -6.29 4.95 24.32
C TYR A 74 -7.09 5.63 23.20
N LEU A 75 -8.01 6.51 23.55
CA LEU A 75 -8.76 7.26 22.54
C LEU A 75 -7.81 8.13 21.71
N ASP A 76 -6.88 8.80 22.37
CA ASP A 76 -5.89 9.62 21.66
C ASP A 76 -5.00 8.75 20.78
N LEU A 77 -4.61 7.60 21.27
CA LEU A 77 -3.80 6.66 20.51
C LEU A 77 -4.55 6.14 19.29
N ILE A 78 -5.81 5.77 19.46
CA ILE A 78 -6.66 5.32 18.34
C ILE A 78 -6.74 6.39 17.27
N LYS A 79 -6.91 7.64 17.68
CA LYS A 79 -6.98 8.76 16.74
C LYS A 79 -5.67 8.87 15.95
N LYS A 80 -4.54 8.77 16.64
CA LYS A 80 -3.25 8.82 15.99
C LYS A 80 -3.07 7.65 15.01
N ILE A 81 -3.46 6.45 15.42
CA ILE A 81 -3.38 5.27 14.56
C ILE A 81 -4.21 5.45 13.30
N ILE A 82 -5.44 5.92 13.46
CA ILE A 82 -6.34 6.11 12.31
C ILE A 82 -5.78 7.18 11.36
N ASN A 83 -5.30 8.30 11.91
CA ASN A 83 -4.72 9.35 11.08
C ASN A 83 -3.51 8.85 10.31
N THR A 84 -2.62 8.11 10.97
CA THR A 84 -1.44 7.56 10.33
C THR A 84 -1.83 6.54 9.25
N THR A 85 -2.82 5.70 9.54
CA THR A 85 -3.31 4.73 8.56
C THR A 85 -3.82 5.42 7.31
N ASN A 86 -4.58 6.52 7.49
CA ASN A 86 -5.11 7.26 6.35
C ASN A 86 -4.01 7.93 5.55
N GLU A 87 -2.97 8.46 6.21
CA GLU A 87 -1.85 9.05 5.53
C GLU A 87 -1.09 8.02 4.71
N ILE A 88 -0.86 6.85 5.29
CA ILE A 88 -0.19 5.75 4.59
C ILE A 88 -1.03 5.31 3.39
N ALA A 89 -2.35 5.21 3.56
CA ALA A 89 -3.23 4.82 2.48
C ALA A 89 -3.16 5.82 1.32
N ASN A 90 -3.13 7.11 1.62
CA ASN A 90 -3.01 8.14 0.59
C ASN A 90 -1.67 8.02 -0.15
N GLU A 91 -0.58 7.85 0.58
CA GLU A 91 0.73 7.68 -0.04
C GLU A 91 0.78 6.41 -0.88
N THR A 92 0.14 5.35 -0.40
CA THR A 92 0.07 4.09 -1.14
C THR A 92 -0.61 4.28 -2.50
N ILE A 93 -1.70 5.04 -2.51
CA ILE A 93 -2.41 5.34 -3.75
C ILE A 93 -1.50 6.11 -4.72
N GLU A 94 -0.77 7.10 -4.21
CA GLU A 94 0.15 7.87 -5.06
C GLU A 94 1.28 7.01 -5.60
N LEU A 95 1.84 6.14 -4.76
CA LEU A 95 2.93 5.27 -5.19
C LEU A 95 2.46 4.27 -6.23
N ASN A 96 1.27 3.74 -6.08
CA ASN A 96 0.70 2.85 -7.10
C ASN A 96 0.51 3.58 -8.41
N SER A 97 0.08 4.83 -8.36
CA SER A 97 -0.07 5.65 -9.56
C SER A 97 1.27 5.86 -10.25
N LYS A 98 2.32 6.15 -9.46
CA LYS A 98 3.67 6.32 -10.00
C LYS A 98 4.17 5.04 -10.66
N LEU A 99 3.96 3.90 -10.02
CA LEU A 99 4.38 2.62 -10.57
C LEU A 99 3.68 2.33 -11.89
N HIS A 100 2.38 2.60 -11.96
CA HIS A 100 1.64 2.42 -13.20
C HIS A 100 2.20 3.29 -14.32
N LYS A 101 2.53 4.53 -14.02
CA LYS A 101 3.11 5.44 -15.00
C LYS A 101 4.48 4.94 -15.46
N LYS A 102 5.31 4.49 -14.52
CA LYS A 102 6.61 3.93 -14.85
C LYS A 102 6.49 2.71 -15.74
N GLU A 103 5.58 1.83 -15.42
CA GLU A 103 5.36 0.63 -16.22
C GLU A 103 4.90 0.98 -17.61
N LYS A 104 4.03 1.96 -17.74
CA LYS A 104 3.57 2.41 -19.04
C LYS A 104 4.71 2.96 -19.88
N VAL A 105 5.56 3.78 -19.27
CA VAL A 105 6.70 4.36 -19.96
C VAL A 105 7.67 3.28 -20.39
N ILE A 106 7.95 2.34 -19.50
CA ILE A 106 8.86 1.24 -19.81
C ILE A 106 8.32 0.42 -20.97
N ARG A 107 7.04 0.08 -20.98
CA ARG A 107 6.43 -0.67 -22.06
C ARG A 107 6.52 0.09 -23.37
N LYS A 108 6.22 1.38 -23.32
CA LYS A 108 6.27 2.22 -24.50
C LYS A 108 7.66 2.28 -25.07
N ASN A 109 8.65 2.47 -24.22
CA ASN A 109 10.04 2.51 -24.63
C ASN A 109 10.48 1.17 -25.23
N LYS A 110 10.04 0.08 -24.60
CA LYS A 110 10.36 -1.25 -25.07
C LYS A 110 9.76 -1.51 -26.46
N ASN A 111 8.50 -1.12 -26.63
CA ASN A 111 7.84 -1.28 -27.90
C ASN A 111 8.51 -0.45 -28.99
N ASN A 112 8.91 0.78 -28.65
CA ASN A 112 9.61 1.65 -29.58
C ASN A 112 10.95 1.02 -29.99
N LEU A 113 11.66 0.46 -29.02
CA LEU A 113 12.93 -0.19 -29.30
C LEU A 113 12.74 -1.39 -30.23
N LEU A 114 11.70 -2.19 -29.97
CA LEU A 114 11.39 -3.34 -30.81
C LEU A 114 11.04 -2.92 -32.22
N LYS A 115 10.28 -1.84 -32.37
CA LYS A 115 9.96 -1.31 -33.69
C LYS A 115 11.21 -0.88 -34.43
N THR A 116 12.10 -0.22 -33.72
CA THR A 116 13.36 0.22 -34.32
C THR A 116 14.18 -0.96 -34.79
N LEU A 117 14.31 -1.97 -33.95
CA LEU A 117 15.05 -3.16 -34.30
C LEU A 117 14.41 -3.89 -35.48
N PHE A 118 13.08 -3.95 -35.44
CA PHE A 118 12.33 -4.63 -36.50
C PHE A 118 12.54 -3.95 -37.83
N VAL A 119 12.45 -2.63 -37.88
CA VAL A 119 12.67 -1.86 -39.10
C VAL A 119 14.10 -1.93 -39.54
N GLY A 120 15.01 -1.87 -38.60
CA GLY A 120 16.43 -1.89 -38.91
C GLY A 120 16.92 -3.20 -39.50
N SER A 121 16.34 -4.28 -39.08
CA SER A 121 16.76 -5.53 -39.66
C SER A 121 15.62 -6.19 -40.33
N LEU A 122 14.77 -5.34 -40.76
CA LEU A 122 13.66 -5.66 -41.52
C LEU A 122 13.56 -7.02 -41.98
N PHE A 123 14.38 -7.65 -41.82
CA PHE A 123 14.64 -8.70 -42.48
C PHE A 123 14.82 -9.92 -41.68
N GLY A 124 14.75 -9.85 -40.44
CA GLY A 124 14.93 -11.03 -39.75
C GLY A 124 14.44 -10.96 -38.33
N SER A 125 13.99 -9.86 -37.94
CA SER A 125 13.73 -9.61 -36.57
C SER A 125 12.40 -10.08 -36.02
N LYS A 126 11.63 -10.70 -36.82
CA LYS A 126 10.35 -11.20 -36.35
C LYS A 126 10.46 -12.11 -35.16
N LYS A 127 11.52 -12.84 -35.12
CA LYS A 127 11.74 -13.74 -34.02
C LYS A 127 11.91 -13.07 -32.70
N VAL A 128 12.56 -11.95 -32.73
CA VAL A 128 12.78 -11.17 -31.52
C VAL A 128 11.45 -10.78 -30.92
N LYS A 129 10.56 -10.39 -31.76
CA LYS A 129 9.25 -9.99 -31.34
C LYS A 129 8.55 -11.07 -30.54
N LYS A 130 8.60 -12.28 -30.99
CA LYS A 130 7.94 -13.37 -30.33
C LYS A 130 8.52 -13.67 -28.97
N LYS A 131 9.79 -13.62 -28.86
CA LYS A 131 10.42 -13.94 -27.61
C LYS A 131 10.13 -12.96 -26.53
N VAL A 132 10.04 -11.73 -26.90
CA VAL A 132 9.81 -10.70 -25.92
C VAL A 132 8.44 -10.80 -25.28
N ASN A 133 7.55 -11.32 -26.01
CA ASN A 133 6.24 -11.40 -25.48
C ASN A 133 6.02 -12.40 -24.41
N LYS A 134 6.88 -13.09 -24.25
CA LYS A 134 6.67 -13.98 -23.21
C LYS A 134 6.99 -13.44 -21.96
N SER A 135 7.37 -12.98 -22.32
CA SER A 135 7.59 -12.75 -21.33
C SER A 135 7.03 -12.03 -20.69
N LYS A 136 7.04 -12.32 -21.04
CA LYS A 136 6.70 -11.85 -20.70
C LYS A 136 6.23 -11.63 -20.22
N THR A 137 6.73 -11.88 -20.49
CA THR A 137 6.58 -11.81 -20.37
C THR A 137 6.68 -11.51 -19.82
N GLU A 138 7.24 -11.84 -19.76
CA GLU A 138 7.57 -11.75 -19.58
C GLU A 138 7.40 -11.08 -19.17
N PHE A 139 7.78 -11.13 -19.07
CA PHE A 139 7.79 -10.59 -19.04
C PHE A 139 6.94 -10.31 -18.89
N HIS A 140 6.98 -10.43 -18.94
CA HIS A 140 6.42 -10.31 -19.20
C HIS A 140 5.70 -10.15 -18.87
N GLU A 141 5.69 -10.36 -18.96
CA GLU A 141 5.24 -10.39 -19.11
C GLU A 141 4.67 -10.19 -18.58
N GLU A 142 4.85 -10.27 -18.49
CA GLU A 142 4.54 -10.23 -18.38
C GLU A 142 3.78 -9.82 -18.01
N GLU A 143 3.99 -9.84 -18.17
CA GLU A 143 3.49 -9.47 -18.12
C GLU A 143 2.48 -9.20 -17.69
N GLU A 144 2.58 -9.23 -17.62
CA GLU A 144 1.89 -9.01 -17.35
C GLU A 144 1.13 -8.83 -16.53
N LEU A 145 1.42 -8.81 -16.13
CA LEU A 145 0.96 -8.70 -15.50
C LEU A 145 0.16 -8.32 -14.81
N GLU A 146 0.25 -8.24 -14.80
CA GLU A 146 -0.26 -7.85 -14.35
C GLU A 146 -1.01 -7.42 -13.79
N GLU A 147 -0.83 -7.40 -13.73
CA GLU A 147 -1.32 -6.95 -13.33
C GLU A 147 -2.07 -6.67 -12.73
N ASP A 148 -1.76 -6.77 -12.60
CA ASP A 148 -2.27 -6.57 -12.02
C ASP A 148 -2.78 -6.68 -11.26
N ASP A 149 -2.29 -6.88 -11.01
CA ASP A 149 -2.45 -7.08 -10.31
C ASP A 149 -2.65 -7.06 -9.46
N PHE A 150 -2.32 -7.14 -9.13
CA PHE A 150 -2.20 -7.06 -8.34
C PHE A 150 -2.80 -6.88 -7.68
N HIS A 151 -2.71 -6.98 -7.46
CA HIS A 151 -3.05 -6.85 -6.74
C HIS A 151 -3.58 -6.47 -5.99
N TYR A 152 -3.50 -6.53 -5.75
CA TYR A 152 -3.79 -6.20 -5.07
C TYR A 152 -4.41 -6.10 -4.55
N GLU A 153 -4.32 -6.18 -4.61
CA GLU A 153 -4.73 -6.41 -4.16
C GLU A 153 -5.07 -6.27 -3.32
N ASP A 154 -5.09 -5.96 -2.99
CA ASP A 154 -5.31 -5.95 -2.21
C ASP A 154 -5.25 -5.98 -1.15
N PRO A 155 -5.05 -5.44 -1.04
CA PRO A 155 -4.95 -5.54 0.27
C PRO A 155 -6.12 -5.44 1.14
N ASP A 156 -6.41 -5.52 0.87
CA ASP A 156 -7.21 -5.64 1.39
C ASP A 156 -7.63 -6.04 1.68
#